data_0e9119d0121428f14bc6706269129c16
#
_entry.id   0e9119d0121428f14bc6706269129c16
#
_cell.length_a   1.000
_cell.length_b   1.000
_cell.length_c   1.000
_cell.angle_alpha   90.00
_cell.angle_beta   90.00
_cell.angle_gamma   90.00
#
_symmetry.space_group_name_H-M   'P 1'
#
loop_
_entity.id
_entity.type
_entity.pdbx_description
1 polymer ?
#
loop_
_entity_poly.entity_id
_entity_poly.type
_entity_poly.pdbx_seq_one_letter_code
_entity_poly.pdbx_strand_id
1 'polypeptide(L)'
;MNDYEDLFSILNLTTNASLQDIKKAYRILSIKYHPDKNHNANPDLFNKINDAYVKLTNNFNKIKTTYDESQSPSHSQSKQSMIIQNTNNQGLYTTSYNHNPQSPQTNTIANYEDITLTLTINYYDSYNGSSKPITIERKLFTNNVITREMETLYVPISKGIDTNEMIILHNKGHIYINNGSTSYSNIKITIILSKHECFERIGLDIVYIKTISLKEALLGVNFTLIHINNKHYKIVSNEIIDFNYIKIVNNLGFIRDSYIGNLIIKFTIIFPKTISQDKKSILETLL
;
A
#
# COMPACT_ATOMS: atom_id res chain seq x y z
N MET A 1 -17.62 18.40 -17.74
CA MET A 1 -16.33 18.28 -17.02
C MET A 1 -16.38 16.97 -16.28
N ASN A 2 -15.39 16.12 -16.48
CA ASN A 2 -15.43 14.78 -15.89
C ASN A 2 -15.06 14.90 -14.40
N ASP A 3 -15.97 14.52 -13.52
CA ASP A 3 -15.77 14.55 -12.05
C ASP A 3 -14.45 13.88 -11.57
N TYR A 4 -13.86 13.04 -12.40
CA TYR A 4 -12.61 12.35 -12.10
C TYR A 4 -11.34 13.17 -12.39
N GLU A 5 -11.35 14.04 -13.40
CA GLU A 5 -10.21 14.94 -13.68
C GLU A 5 -9.95 15.88 -12.51
N ASP A 6 -11.03 16.34 -11.88
CA ASP A 6 -10.97 17.19 -10.70
C ASP A 6 -10.34 16.44 -9.50
N LEU A 7 -10.61 15.13 -9.35
CA LEU A 7 -10.02 14.33 -8.27
C LEU A 7 -8.50 14.16 -8.43
N PHE A 8 -8.00 13.95 -9.65
CA PHE A 8 -6.57 13.91 -9.92
C PHE A 8 -5.91 15.26 -9.70
N SER A 9 -6.57 16.33 -10.12
CA SER A 9 -6.06 17.71 -9.95
C SER A 9 -5.96 18.13 -8.48
N ILE A 10 -6.89 17.69 -7.61
CA ILE A 10 -6.84 17.89 -6.15
C ILE A 10 -5.58 17.26 -5.54
N LEU A 11 -5.14 16.12 -6.07
CA LEU A 11 -3.92 15.44 -5.63
C LEU A 11 -2.65 15.94 -6.38
N ASN A 12 -2.76 16.98 -7.21
CA ASN A 12 -1.69 17.48 -8.10
C ASN A 12 -1.13 16.39 -9.03
N LEU A 13 -2.01 15.54 -9.56
CA LEU A 13 -1.67 14.45 -10.46
C LEU A 13 -2.34 14.63 -11.82
N THR A 14 -1.75 14.01 -12.83
CA THR A 14 -2.38 13.83 -14.15
C THR A 14 -3.25 12.57 -14.14
N THR A 15 -4.22 12.51 -15.06
CA THR A 15 -5.16 11.37 -15.18
C THR A 15 -4.47 10.03 -15.49
N ASN A 16 -3.22 10.07 -15.96
CA ASN A 16 -2.39 8.88 -16.23
C ASN A 16 -1.62 8.36 -15.01
N ALA A 17 -1.76 9.01 -13.85
CA ALA A 17 -1.05 8.63 -12.64
C ALA A 17 -1.40 7.18 -12.22
N SER A 18 -0.39 6.47 -11.74
CA SER A 18 -0.57 5.11 -11.21
C SER A 18 -1.19 5.15 -9.80
N LEU A 19 -1.70 4.00 -9.34
CA LEU A 19 -2.18 3.86 -7.97
C LEU A 19 -1.09 4.20 -6.93
N GLN A 20 0.17 3.96 -7.27
CA GLN A 20 1.31 4.31 -6.42
C GLN A 20 1.53 5.83 -6.35
N ASP A 21 1.36 6.52 -7.48
CA ASP A 21 1.46 7.99 -7.52
C ASP A 21 0.33 8.64 -6.72
N ILE A 22 -0.90 8.12 -6.80
CA ILE A 22 -2.04 8.57 -6.00
C ILE A 22 -1.75 8.42 -4.50
N LYS A 23 -1.24 7.26 -4.08
CA LYS A 23 -0.85 7.02 -2.68
C LYS A 23 0.28 7.95 -2.22
N LYS A 24 1.28 8.19 -3.08
CA LYS A 24 2.41 9.07 -2.79
C LYS A 24 1.97 10.53 -2.67
N ALA A 25 1.17 11.02 -3.61
CA ALA A 25 0.64 12.38 -3.61
C ALA A 25 -0.22 12.64 -2.37
N TYR A 26 -1.14 11.73 -2.05
CA TYR A 26 -1.95 11.81 -0.84
C TYR A 26 -1.11 11.93 0.43
N ARG A 27 -0.05 11.12 0.57
CA ARG A 27 0.85 11.20 1.75
C ARG A 27 1.48 12.58 1.90
N ILE A 28 1.99 13.15 0.80
CA ILE A 28 2.64 14.47 0.81
C ILE A 28 1.63 15.56 1.18
N LEU A 29 0.45 15.53 0.55
CA LEU A 29 -0.57 16.55 0.75
C LEU A 29 -1.23 16.46 2.13
N SER A 30 -1.49 15.24 2.62
CA SER A 30 -2.06 15.04 3.96
C SER A 30 -1.13 15.53 5.06
N ILE A 31 0.19 15.36 4.93
CA ILE A 31 1.16 15.93 5.89
C ILE A 31 1.19 17.46 5.80
N LYS A 32 1.17 18.00 4.58
CA LYS A 32 1.26 19.45 4.33
C LYS A 32 0.02 20.21 4.84
N TYR A 33 -1.17 19.62 4.70
CA TYR A 33 -2.44 20.25 5.02
C TYR A 33 -3.13 19.67 6.26
N HIS A 34 -2.40 18.89 7.07
CA HIS A 34 -2.95 18.34 8.32
C HIS A 34 -3.24 19.46 9.31
N PRO A 35 -4.47 19.53 9.89
CA PRO A 35 -4.86 20.62 10.79
C PRO A 35 -4.00 20.68 12.06
N ASP A 36 -3.48 19.54 12.52
CA ASP A 36 -2.62 19.46 13.72
C ASP A 36 -1.17 19.90 13.46
N LYS A 37 -0.70 19.81 12.21
CA LYS A 37 0.68 20.17 11.86
C LYS A 37 0.82 21.56 11.24
N ASN A 38 -0.26 22.13 10.81
CA ASN A 38 -0.30 23.42 10.15
C ASN A 38 -1.49 24.23 10.67
N HIS A 39 -1.27 25.08 11.66
CA HIS A 39 -2.30 25.94 12.27
C HIS A 39 -3.03 26.86 11.26
N ASN A 40 -2.46 27.04 10.06
CA ASN A 40 -3.07 27.80 8.96
C ASN A 40 -3.65 26.86 7.87
N ALA A 41 -3.73 25.54 8.13
CA ALA A 41 -4.29 24.60 7.16
C ALA A 41 -5.80 24.84 7.03
N ASN A 42 -6.26 24.90 5.78
CA ASN A 42 -7.68 24.95 5.46
C ASN A 42 -8.29 23.53 5.66
N PRO A 43 -9.18 23.31 6.65
CA PRO A 43 -9.80 22.02 6.90
C PRO A 43 -10.58 21.47 5.69
N ASP A 44 -11.20 22.37 4.91
CA ASP A 44 -11.96 21.99 3.72
C ASP A 44 -11.07 21.42 2.62
N LEU A 45 -9.84 21.94 2.49
CA LEU A 45 -8.88 21.42 1.55
C LEU A 45 -8.36 20.03 1.97
N PHE A 46 -8.13 19.83 3.26
CA PHE A 46 -7.75 18.52 3.79
C PHE A 46 -8.84 17.46 3.56
N ASN A 47 -10.11 17.83 3.80
CA ASN A 47 -11.25 16.96 3.52
C ASN A 47 -11.36 16.63 2.02
N LYS A 48 -11.16 17.59 1.13
CA LYS A 48 -11.15 17.37 -0.32
C LYS A 48 -10.03 16.42 -0.76
N ILE A 49 -8.83 16.54 -0.16
CA ILE A 49 -7.70 15.64 -0.43
C ILE A 49 -8.04 14.20 0.01
N ASN A 50 -8.65 14.03 1.18
CA ASN A 50 -9.09 12.72 1.67
C ASN A 50 -10.15 12.10 0.77
N ASP A 51 -11.18 12.87 0.40
CA ASP A 51 -12.26 12.43 -0.48
C ASP A 51 -11.74 12.02 -1.86
N ALA A 52 -10.84 12.84 -2.43
CA ALA A 52 -10.21 12.53 -3.72
C ALA A 52 -9.43 11.21 -3.66
N TYR A 53 -8.63 11.03 -2.61
CA TYR A 53 -7.87 9.78 -2.41
C TYR A 53 -8.78 8.55 -2.30
N VAL A 54 -9.83 8.61 -1.47
CA VAL A 54 -10.76 7.50 -1.27
C VAL A 54 -11.49 7.16 -2.56
N LYS A 55 -12.00 8.17 -3.30
CA LYS A 55 -12.71 7.95 -4.56
C LYS A 55 -11.81 7.38 -5.64
N LEU A 56 -10.59 7.90 -5.78
CA LEU A 56 -9.62 7.41 -6.77
C LEU A 56 -9.13 5.99 -6.45
N THR A 57 -8.85 5.67 -5.19
CA THR A 57 -8.38 4.34 -4.82
C THR A 57 -9.46 3.27 -4.94
N ASN A 58 -10.70 3.56 -4.55
CA ASN A 58 -11.82 2.61 -4.61
C ASN A 58 -12.27 2.31 -6.04
N ASN A 59 -12.13 3.27 -6.96
CA ASN A 59 -12.61 3.14 -8.33
C ASN A 59 -11.47 3.11 -9.37
N PHE A 60 -10.23 2.95 -8.94
CA PHE A 60 -9.06 3.08 -9.82
C PHE A 60 -9.15 2.27 -11.11
N ASN A 61 -9.54 1.00 -11.03
CA ASN A 61 -9.66 0.13 -12.19
C ASN A 61 -10.80 0.55 -13.14
N LYS A 62 -11.94 1.02 -12.59
CA LYS A 62 -13.06 1.55 -13.38
C LYS A 62 -12.70 2.85 -14.09
N ILE A 63 -12.00 3.73 -13.40
CA ILE A 63 -11.59 5.02 -13.92
C ILE A 63 -10.62 4.82 -15.09
N LYS A 64 -9.64 3.93 -14.94
CA LYS A 64 -8.63 3.69 -15.97
C LYS A 64 -9.21 3.09 -17.25
N THR A 65 -10.14 2.15 -17.16
CA THR A 65 -10.83 1.59 -18.33
C THR A 65 -11.65 2.64 -19.09
N THR A 66 -12.29 3.57 -18.39
CA THR A 66 -13.09 4.63 -19.01
C THR A 66 -12.23 5.66 -19.74
N TYR A 67 -11.01 5.93 -19.25
CA TYR A 67 -10.08 6.85 -19.91
C TYR A 67 -9.38 6.24 -21.12
N ASP A 68 -9.05 4.95 -21.07
CA ASP A 68 -8.44 4.23 -22.19
C ASP A 68 -9.43 4.06 -23.36
N GLU A 69 -10.74 3.95 -23.09
CA GLU A 69 -11.79 3.88 -24.10
C GLU A 69 -12.16 5.26 -24.72
N SER A 70 -11.98 6.35 -23.98
CA SER A 70 -12.34 7.71 -24.47
C SER A 70 -11.25 8.39 -25.31
N GLN A 71 -10.05 7.81 -25.41
CA GLN A 71 -8.94 8.33 -26.20
C GLN A 71 -8.59 7.50 -27.44
N SER A 72 -9.51 6.76 -28.02
CA SER A 72 -9.31 6.09 -29.30
C SER A 72 -9.81 6.95 -30.46
N PRO A 73 -8.97 7.74 -31.14
CA PRO A 73 -9.29 8.20 -32.47
C PRO A 73 -9.00 7.07 -33.45
N SER A 74 -10.03 6.67 -34.17
CA SER A 74 -9.89 5.89 -35.40
C SER A 74 -8.92 6.58 -36.35
N HIS A 75 -7.70 6.05 -36.48
CA HIS A 75 -6.97 6.01 -37.75
C HIS A 75 -5.74 5.10 -37.64
N SER A 76 -5.72 4.12 -38.49
CA SER A 76 -4.59 3.30 -38.84
C SER A 76 -3.36 4.14 -39.20
N GLN A 77 -2.22 3.94 -38.54
CA GLN A 77 -0.90 3.77 -39.17
C GLN A 77 0.23 3.75 -38.12
N SER A 78 1.08 2.74 -38.30
CA SER A 78 2.50 2.63 -37.90
C SER A 78 2.90 2.84 -36.43
N LYS A 79 3.17 1.70 -35.78
CA LYS A 79 3.95 1.58 -34.53
C LYS A 79 5.36 2.14 -34.72
N GLN A 80 5.70 3.22 -34.03
CA GLN A 80 7.07 3.54 -33.66
C GLN A 80 7.20 3.57 -32.16
N SER A 81 7.87 2.59 -31.64
CA SER A 81 8.25 2.49 -30.22
C SER A 81 9.33 3.54 -29.92
N MET A 82 9.02 4.51 -29.09
CA MET A 82 10.03 5.40 -28.50
C MET A 82 10.72 4.68 -27.33
N ILE A 83 11.97 4.36 -27.51
CA ILE A 83 12.92 3.96 -26.47
C ILE A 83 13.38 5.24 -25.76
N ILE A 84 13.06 5.37 -24.46
CA ILE A 84 13.67 6.40 -23.61
C ILE A 84 15.05 5.92 -23.23
N GLN A 85 16.07 6.55 -23.81
CA GLN A 85 17.47 6.37 -23.43
C GLN A 85 17.77 7.20 -22.19
N ASN A 86 18.21 6.55 -21.14
CA ASN A 86 18.91 7.20 -20.04
C ASN A 86 20.38 7.41 -20.45
N THR A 87 20.75 8.67 -20.62
CA THR A 87 22.13 9.08 -20.83
C THR A 87 22.86 9.18 -19.51
N ASN A 88 23.95 8.43 -19.34
CA ASN A 88 25.13 8.93 -18.64
C ASN A 88 26.41 8.25 -19.16
N ASN A 89 27.12 9.08 -19.87
CA ASN A 89 28.60 9.27 -20.03
C ASN A 89 29.58 8.11 -20.21
N GLN A 90 30.22 8.28 -21.31
CA GLN A 90 31.67 8.23 -21.65
C GLN A 90 32.13 7.02 -22.48
N GLY A 91 32.70 7.39 -23.63
CA GLY A 91 33.67 6.57 -24.37
C GLY A 91 33.43 6.50 -25.89
N LEU A 92 33.97 7.47 -26.64
CA LEU A 92 34.16 7.37 -28.11
C LEU A 92 35.06 6.18 -28.46
N TYR A 93 34.62 5.31 -29.34
CA TYR A 93 35.48 4.70 -30.36
C TYR A 93 34.65 4.43 -31.62
N THR A 94 35.02 5.12 -32.70
CA THR A 94 34.59 4.88 -34.07
C THR A 94 35.36 3.71 -34.65
N THR A 95 34.68 2.68 -35.14
CA THR A 95 35.21 1.81 -36.19
C THR A 95 34.09 1.40 -37.16
N SER A 96 34.24 1.88 -38.37
CA SER A 96 33.47 1.49 -39.53
C SER A 96 33.81 0.04 -39.97
N TYR A 97 32.80 -0.82 -40.11
CA TYR A 97 32.93 -2.03 -40.90
C TYR A 97 31.69 -2.31 -41.77
N ASN A 98 32.01 -2.75 -42.97
CA ASN A 98 31.23 -2.94 -44.15
C ASN A 98 29.98 -3.86 -44.02
N HIS A 99 28.99 -3.52 -44.79
CA HIS A 99 27.78 -4.29 -45.08
C HIS A 99 28.06 -5.70 -45.63
N ASN A 100 27.39 -6.66 -45.04
CA ASN A 100 26.92 -7.85 -45.74
C ASN A 100 25.50 -8.17 -45.24
N PRO A 101 24.49 -8.29 -46.09
CA PRO A 101 23.11 -8.49 -45.65
C PRO A 101 22.88 -9.98 -45.31
N GLN A 102 23.01 -10.30 -44.04
CA GLN A 102 22.47 -11.54 -43.50
C GLN A 102 21.07 -11.26 -42.92
N SER A 103 20.15 -12.12 -43.29
CA SER A 103 18.75 -12.17 -42.92
C SER A 103 18.47 -11.81 -41.47
N PRO A 104 17.33 -11.14 -41.17
CA PRO A 104 16.99 -10.79 -39.80
C PRO A 104 16.74 -12.07 -39.00
N GLN A 105 17.65 -12.41 -38.09
CA GLN A 105 17.35 -13.34 -37.01
C GLN A 105 16.30 -12.63 -36.14
N THR A 106 15.07 -13.06 -36.27
CA THR A 106 14.02 -12.75 -35.30
C THR A 106 14.49 -13.28 -33.96
N ASN A 107 15.01 -12.39 -33.13
CA ASN A 107 15.14 -12.65 -31.70
C ASN A 107 13.72 -12.80 -31.15
N THR A 108 13.18 -14.00 -31.22
CA THR A 108 12.04 -14.40 -30.41
C THR A 108 12.52 -14.31 -28.98
N ILE A 109 12.11 -13.23 -28.29
CA ILE A 109 12.20 -13.13 -26.83
C ILE A 109 11.42 -14.34 -26.33
N ALA A 110 12.12 -15.37 -25.88
CA ALA A 110 11.50 -16.52 -25.26
C ALA A 110 10.76 -16.00 -24.03
N ASN A 111 9.44 -15.95 -24.11
CA ASN A 111 8.57 -15.49 -23.04
C ASN A 111 8.53 -16.62 -22.00
N TYR A 112 9.46 -16.59 -21.05
CA TYR A 112 9.49 -17.55 -19.94
C TYR A 112 8.36 -17.22 -18.98
N GLU A 113 7.52 -18.23 -18.68
CA GLU A 113 6.40 -18.09 -17.76
C GLU A 113 6.91 -17.88 -16.32
N ASP A 114 6.56 -16.74 -15.71
CA ASP A 114 6.86 -16.48 -14.31
C ASP A 114 5.93 -17.29 -13.39
N ILE A 115 6.42 -17.67 -12.21
CA ILE A 115 5.59 -18.26 -11.17
C ILE A 115 4.88 -17.10 -10.44
N THR A 116 3.55 -17.15 -10.39
CA THR A 116 2.75 -16.15 -9.68
C THR A 116 2.07 -16.79 -8.48
N LEU A 117 2.21 -16.17 -7.30
CA LEU A 117 1.58 -16.64 -6.08
C LEU A 117 1.20 -15.49 -5.16
N THR A 118 0.37 -15.80 -4.17
CA THR A 118 -0.08 -14.87 -3.15
C THR A 118 0.46 -15.30 -1.79
N LEU A 119 1.02 -14.36 -1.03
CA LEU A 119 1.52 -14.58 0.31
C LEU A 119 0.71 -13.75 1.31
N THR A 120 0.00 -14.43 2.21
CA THR A 120 -0.70 -13.76 3.31
C THR A 120 0.25 -13.59 4.48
N ILE A 121 0.35 -12.36 4.97
CA ILE A 121 1.15 -11.99 6.15
C ILE A 121 0.27 -11.24 7.16
N ASN A 122 0.67 -11.20 8.41
CA ASN A 122 -0.03 -10.45 9.46
C ASN A 122 0.55 -9.03 9.64
N TYR A 123 -0.11 -8.22 10.47
CA TYR A 123 0.33 -6.86 10.77
C TYR A 123 1.70 -6.81 11.46
N TYR A 124 2.01 -7.78 12.31
CA TYR A 124 3.32 -7.86 12.98
C TYR A 124 4.47 -8.02 11.98
N ASP A 125 4.28 -8.87 10.96
CA ASP A 125 5.27 -9.06 9.90
C ASP A 125 5.51 -7.80 9.09
N SER A 126 4.42 -7.10 8.72
CA SER A 126 4.51 -5.82 7.99
C SER A 126 5.11 -4.72 8.86
N TYR A 127 4.80 -4.69 10.18
CA TYR A 127 5.30 -3.66 11.08
C TYR A 127 6.81 -3.77 11.33
N ASN A 128 7.29 -4.98 11.61
CA ASN A 128 8.69 -5.22 11.97
C ASN A 128 9.59 -5.52 10.77
N GLY A 129 9.00 -5.92 9.65
CA GLY A 129 9.73 -6.63 8.62
C GLY A 129 10.00 -8.07 9.06
N SER A 130 10.07 -8.97 8.12
CA SER A 130 10.31 -10.39 8.41
C SER A 130 10.86 -11.09 7.18
N SER A 131 11.15 -12.38 7.32
CA SER A 131 11.45 -13.27 6.20
C SER A 131 10.54 -14.49 6.30
N LYS A 132 9.76 -14.75 5.24
CA LYS A 132 8.75 -15.82 5.21
C LYS A 132 9.18 -16.95 4.29
N PRO A 133 9.21 -18.20 4.75
CA PRO A 133 9.43 -19.34 3.87
C PRO A 133 8.20 -19.56 2.97
N ILE A 134 8.47 -19.83 1.70
CA ILE A 134 7.50 -20.33 0.73
C ILE A 134 8.06 -21.59 0.09
N THR A 135 7.21 -22.56 -0.18
CA THR A 135 7.58 -23.74 -0.96
C THR A 135 6.90 -23.66 -2.31
N ILE A 136 7.68 -23.76 -3.36
CA ILE A 136 7.21 -23.71 -4.76
C ILE A 136 7.51 -25.02 -5.46
N GLU A 137 6.67 -25.37 -6.43
CA GLU A 137 6.98 -26.37 -7.43
C GLU A 137 7.53 -25.66 -8.67
N ARG A 138 8.80 -25.87 -9.00
CA ARG A 138 9.36 -25.34 -10.23
C ARG A 138 9.58 -26.42 -11.26
N LYS A 139 9.45 -26.06 -12.54
CA LYS A 139 9.64 -26.91 -13.68
C LYS A 139 11.03 -26.69 -14.27
N LEU A 140 11.70 -27.78 -14.61
CA LEU A 140 12.93 -27.77 -15.41
C LEU A 140 12.59 -28.24 -16.82
N PHE A 141 12.80 -27.39 -17.79
CA PHE A 141 12.60 -27.68 -19.22
C PHE A 141 13.96 -28.00 -19.84
N THR A 142 14.18 -29.25 -20.21
CA THR A 142 15.43 -29.71 -20.81
C THR A 142 15.12 -30.57 -22.03
N ASN A 143 15.49 -30.13 -23.25
CA ASN A 143 15.35 -30.89 -24.49
C ASN A 143 13.98 -31.58 -24.64
N ASN A 144 12.88 -30.84 -24.48
CA ASN A 144 11.48 -31.31 -24.51
C ASN A 144 11.07 -32.23 -23.34
N VAL A 145 11.90 -32.40 -22.33
CA VAL A 145 11.56 -33.11 -21.10
C VAL A 145 11.26 -32.08 -20.01
N ILE A 146 10.15 -32.26 -19.30
CA ILE A 146 9.77 -31.42 -18.18
C ILE A 146 9.89 -32.25 -16.91
N THR A 147 10.81 -31.85 -16.04
CA THR A 147 10.91 -32.39 -14.68
C THR A 147 10.42 -31.34 -13.67
N ARG A 148 10.04 -31.79 -12.49
CA ARG A 148 9.52 -30.92 -11.42
C ARG A 148 10.33 -31.13 -10.17
N GLU A 149 10.57 -30.03 -9.46
CA GLU A 149 11.22 -30.07 -8.14
C GLU A 149 10.54 -29.12 -7.16
N MET A 150 10.61 -29.46 -5.89
CA MET A 150 10.12 -28.60 -4.82
C MET A 150 11.28 -27.82 -4.24
N GLU A 151 11.14 -26.50 -4.15
CA GLU A 151 12.15 -25.63 -3.55
C GLU A 151 11.53 -24.74 -2.48
N THR A 152 12.22 -24.60 -1.35
CA THR A 152 11.84 -23.66 -0.29
C THR A 152 12.70 -22.40 -0.39
N LEU A 153 12.04 -21.28 -0.57
CA LEU A 153 12.66 -19.96 -0.66
C LEU A 153 12.19 -19.06 0.49
N TYR A 154 13.01 -18.07 0.82
CA TYR A 154 12.68 -17.09 1.84
C TYR A 154 12.36 -15.75 1.18
N VAL A 155 11.15 -15.26 1.43
CA VAL A 155 10.64 -13.99 0.89
C VAL A 155 10.92 -12.87 1.89
N PRO A 156 11.73 -11.85 1.52
CA PRO A 156 11.99 -10.72 2.41
C PRO A 156 10.75 -9.80 2.44
N ILE A 157 10.20 -9.62 3.63
CA ILE A 157 9.06 -8.74 3.88
C ILE A 157 9.59 -7.40 4.40
N SER A 158 9.49 -6.36 3.61
CA SER A 158 9.91 -5.01 3.99
C SER A 158 8.96 -4.40 5.02
N LYS A 159 9.50 -3.56 5.91
CA LYS A 159 8.66 -2.81 6.87
C LYS A 159 7.66 -1.93 6.13
N GLY A 160 6.43 -1.93 6.62
CA GLY A 160 5.36 -1.13 6.07
C GLY A 160 4.78 -1.63 4.75
N ILE A 161 5.17 -2.82 4.26
CA ILE A 161 4.57 -3.42 3.07
C ILE A 161 3.05 -3.53 3.24
N ASP A 162 2.28 -3.29 2.17
CA ASP A 162 0.82 -3.26 2.23
C ASP A 162 0.18 -4.31 1.31
N THR A 163 -1.11 -4.52 1.48
CA THR A 163 -1.91 -5.38 0.60
C THR A 163 -1.80 -4.94 -0.85
N ASN A 164 -1.76 -5.92 -1.77
CA ASN A 164 -1.58 -5.77 -3.22
C ASN A 164 -0.19 -5.25 -3.65
N GLU A 165 0.76 -5.15 -2.75
CA GLU A 165 2.15 -4.92 -3.16
C GLU A 165 2.78 -6.21 -3.67
N MET A 166 3.67 -6.06 -4.66
CA MET A 166 4.32 -7.19 -5.32
C MET A 166 5.79 -7.26 -4.96
N ILE A 167 6.24 -8.46 -4.59
CA ILE A 167 7.65 -8.80 -4.43
C ILE A 167 8.06 -9.67 -5.61
N ILE A 168 9.17 -9.34 -6.26
CA ILE A 168 9.71 -10.14 -7.36
C ILE A 168 11.01 -10.77 -6.90
N LEU A 169 11.06 -12.10 -6.91
CA LEU A 169 12.28 -12.87 -6.74
C LEU A 169 12.84 -13.18 -8.12
N HIS A 170 13.86 -12.42 -8.52
CA HIS A 170 14.48 -12.56 -9.83
C HIS A 170 15.23 -13.89 -9.96
N ASN A 171 15.06 -14.56 -11.13
CA ASN A 171 15.74 -15.80 -11.49
C ASN A 171 15.52 -16.96 -10.50
N LYS A 172 14.36 -16.99 -9.83
CA LYS A 172 13.99 -18.03 -8.84
C LYS A 172 12.83 -18.91 -9.30
N GLY A 173 12.26 -18.65 -10.47
CA GLY A 173 11.15 -19.42 -11.04
C GLY A 173 11.61 -20.67 -11.80
N HIS A 174 10.92 -20.98 -12.88
CA HIS A 174 11.21 -22.13 -13.75
C HIS A 174 12.59 -22.04 -14.39
N ILE A 175 13.18 -23.19 -14.72
CA ILE A 175 14.50 -23.33 -15.33
C ILE A 175 14.34 -23.82 -16.77
N TYR A 176 14.98 -23.14 -17.70
CA TYR A 176 14.96 -23.47 -19.14
C TYR A 176 16.39 -23.73 -19.60
N ILE A 177 16.67 -24.98 -20.02
CA ILE A 177 17.98 -25.41 -20.49
C ILE A 177 17.88 -25.71 -21.97
N ASN A 178 18.46 -24.85 -22.82
CA ASN A 178 18.46 -24.97 -24.26
C ASN A 178 19.89 -24.83 -24.79
N ASN A 179 20.36 -25.80 -25.54
CA ASN A 179 21.66 -25.76 -26.23
C ASN A 179 22.84 -25.29 -25.37
N GLY A 180 22.90 -25.77 -24.11
CA GLY A 180 23.96 -25.40 -23.18
C GLY A 180 23.77 -24.05 -22.47
N SER A 181 22.73 -23.28 -22.79
CA SER A 181 22.36 -22.05 -22.11
C SER A 181 21.27 -22.34 -21.08
N THR A 182 21.42 -21.78 -19.88
CA THR A 182 20.40 -21.86 -18.81
C THR A 182 19.77 -20.49 -18.57
N SER A 183 18.44 -20.44 -18.62
CA SER A 183 17.65 -19.26 -18.33
C SER A 183 16.66 -19.53 -17.20
N TYR A 184 16.28 -18.50 -16.47
CA TYR A 184 15.39 -18.61 -15.33
C TYR A 184 14.25 -17.63 -15.47
N SER A 185 13.05 -18.05 -15.10
CA SER A 185 11.94 -17.12 -14.89
C SER A 185 11.97 -16.50 -13.49
N ASN A 186 11.06 -15.59 -13.23
CA ASN A 186 10.94 -14.95 -11.91
C ASN A 186 9.78 -15.56 -11.13
N ILE A 187 9.73 -15.22 -9.84
CA ILE A 187 8.56 -15.44 -8.99
C ILE A 187 7.97 -14.10 -8.64
N LYS A 188 6.69 -13.89 -8.94
CA LYS A 188 5.91 -12.71 -8.59
C LYS A 188 4.99 -13.04 -7.42
N ILE A 189 5.17 -12.35 -6.30
CA ILE A 189 4.47 -12.62 -5.05
C ILE A 189 3.62 -11.41 -4.70
N THR A 190 2.30 -11.56 -4.74
CA THR A 190 1.37 -10.54 -4.28
C THR A 190 1.13 -10.69 -2.79
N ILE A 191 1.32 -9.62 -2.03
CA ILE A 191 1.13 -9.61 -0.58
C ILE A 191 -0.33 -9.34 -0.24
N ILE A 192 -0.86 -10.09 0.74
CA ILE A 192 -2.15 -9.83 1.37
C ILE A 192 -1.93 -9.72 2.87
N LEU A 193 -2.37 -8.61 3.46
CA LEU A 193 -2.42 -8.46 4.91
C LEU A 193 -3.68 -9.12 5.47
N SER A 194 -3.51 -10.06 6.39
CA SER A 194 -4.64 -10.60 7.15
C SER A 194 -5.25 -9.51 8.04
N LYS A 195 -6.58 -9.54 8.21
CA LYS A 195 -7.25 -8.65 9.17
C LYS A 195 -6.72 -8.90 10.59
N HIS A 196 -6.57 -7.81 11.35
CA HIS A 196 -6.24 -7.86 12.76
C HIS A 196 -7.52 -7.67 13.60
N GLU A 197 -7.64 -8.38 14.73
CA GLU A 197 -8.86 -8.35 15.55
C GLU A 197 -9.13 -6.96 16.16
N CYS A 198 -8.08 -6.26 16.57
CA CYS A 198 -8.19 -5.00 17.32
C CYS A 198 -7.75 -3.77 16.55
N PHE A 199 -6.98 -3.95 15.47
CA PHE A 199 -6.37 -2.85 14.74
C PHE A 199 -6.82 -2.82 13.29
N GLU A 200 -7.02 -1.62 12.79
CA GLU A 200 -7.24 -1.32 11.38
C GLU A 200 -6.08 -0.48 10.86
N ARG A 201 -5.70 -0.70 9.61
CA ARG A 201 -4.63 0.05 8.96
C ARG A 201 -5.23 1.07 8.00
N ILE A 202 -4.79 2.33 8.13
CA ILE A 202 -5.12 3.40 7.20
C ILE A 202 -3.80 4.04 6.72
N GLY A 203 -3.33 3.62 5.55
CA GLY A 203 -2.00 4.03 5.06
C GLY A 203 -0.88 3.53 5.99
N LEU A 204 -0.18 4.43 6.65
CA LEU A 204 0.82 4.09 7.68
C LEU A 204 0.25 4.18 9.10
N ASP A 205 -0.93 4.76 9.28
CA ASP A 205 -1.53 4.88 10.60
C ASP A 205 -2.20 3.56 11.02
N ILE A 206 -2.26 3.35 12.33
CA ILE A 206 -2.94 2.24 12.97
C ILE A 206 -4.11 2.80 13.76
N VAL A 207 -5.31 2.33 13.47
CA VAL A 207 -6.53 2.72 14.20
C VAL A 207 -6.89 1.64 15.20
N TYR A 208 -7.13 2.05 16.44
CA TYR A 208 -7.63 1.20 17.51
C TYR A 208 -8.94 1.77 18.04
N ILE A 209 -9.97 0.95 18.13
CA ILE A 209 -11.27 1.36 18.67
C ILE A 209 -11.38 0.84 20.10
N LYS A 210 -11.45 1.78 21.05
CA LYS A 210 -11.63 1.49 22.48
C LYS A 210 -13.07 1.73 22.91
N THR A 211 -13.71 0.70 23.41
CA THR A 211 -15.01 0.83 24.06
C THR A 211 -14.82 1.28 25.51
N ILE A 212 -15.52 2.35 25.91
CA ILE A 212 -15.49 2.93 27.26
C ILE A 212 -16.91 3.15 27.78
N SER A 213 -17.06 3.21 29.10
CA SER A 213 -18.31 3.57 29.75
C SER A 213 -18.53 5.09 29.73
N LEU A 214 -19.77 5.55 29.93
CA LEU A 214 -20.08 6.96 30.09
C LEU A 214 -19.29 7.60 31.28
N LYS A 215 -19.05 6.84 32.34
CA LYS A 215 -18.23 7.29 33.48
C LYS A 215 -16.80 7.60 33.02
N GLU A 216 -16.19 6.69 32.25
CA GLU A 216 -14.84 6.90 31.73
C GLU A 216 -14.80 8.04 30.71
N ALA A 217 -15.86 8.22 29.93
CA ALA A 217 -15.97 9.33 29.00
C ALA A 217 -16.00 10.70 29.70
N LEU A 218 -16.66 10.81 30.85
CA LEU A 218 -16.76 12.05 31.62
C LEU A 218 -15.55 12.30 32.51
N LEU A 219 -14.94 11.26 33.08
CA LEU A 219 -13.88 11.38 34.10
C LEU A 219 -12.47 11.09 33.52
N GLY A 220 -12.41 10.73 32.25
CA GLY A 220 -11.16 10.33 31.61
C GLY A 220 -10.90 8.84 31.68
N VAL A 221 -9.86 8.41 30.93
CA VAL A 221 -9.48 6.99 30.75
C VAL A 221 -8.05 6.70 31.20
N ASN A 222 -7.87 5.51 31.72
CA ASN A 222 -6.54 4.98 32.06
C ASN A 222 -6.54 3.48 31.78
N PHE A 223 -5.89 3.07 30.67
CA PHE A 223 -5.81 1.67 30.30
C PHE A 223 -4.47 1.33 29.63
N THR A 224 -4.15 0.05 29.58
CA THR A 224 -2.96 -0.45 28.87
C THR A 224 -3.39 -1.03 27.51
N LEU A 225 -2.73 -0.60 26.45
CA LEU A 225 -2.88 -1.11 25.10
C LEU A 225 -1.69 -2.03 24.78
N ILE A 226 -1.97 -3.24 24.31
CA ILE A 226 -0.96 -4.10 23.70
C ILE A 226 -0.93 -3.79 22.20
N HIS A 227 0.16 -3.22 21.75
CA HIS A 227 0.33 -2.77 20.38
C HIS A 227 0.78 -3.93 19.46
N ILE A 228 0.66 -3.78 18.13
CA ILE A 228 1.09 -4.78 17.14
C ILE A 228 2.58 -5.17 17.23
N ASN A 229 3.41 -4.36 17.86
CA ASN A 229 4.81 -4.67 18.16
C ASN A 229 5.00 -5.46 19.47
N ASN A 230 3.92 -5.94 20.09
CA ASN A 230 3.88 -6.64 21.37
C ASN A 230 4.34 -5.82 22.58
N LYS A 231 4.49 -4.50 22.44
CA LYS A 231 4.79 -3.62 23.56
C LYS A 231 3.51 -3.09 24.21
N HIS A 232 3.58 -2.87 25.52
CA HIS A 232 2.50 -2.35 26.31
C HIS A 232 2.62 -0.82 26.42
N TYR A 233 1.57 -0.10 26.05
CA TYR A 233 1.50 1.35 26.14
C TYR A 233 0.40 1.76 27.12
N LYS A 234 0.76 2.56 28.12
CA LYS A 234 -0.22 3.14 29.05
C LYS A 234 -0.85 4.37 28.41
N ILE A 235 -2.15 4.30 28.21
CA ILE A 235 -2.95 5.39 27.63
C ILE A 235 -3.73 6.07 28.74
N VAL A 236 -3.48 7.36 28.94
CA VAL A 236 -4.17 8.18 29.94
C VAL A 236 -4.71 9.42 29.26
N SER A 237 -5.95 9.78 29.58
CA SER A 237 -6.55 11.06 29.23
C SER A 237 -7.45 11.48 30.39
N ASN A 238 -7.29 12.72 30.87
CA ASN A 238 -8.14 13.33 31.88
C ASN A 238 -9.17 14.27 31.25
N GLU A 239 -9.23 14.33 29.92
CA GLU A 239 -10.17 15.15 29.16
C GLU A 239 -11.51 14.44 29.06
N ILE A 240 -12.58 15.21 28.87
CA ILE A 240 -13.90 14.68 28.51
C ILE A 240 -13.80 14.10 27.09
N ILE A 241 -14.21 12.84 26.94
CA ILE A 241 -14.20 12.12 25.69
C ILE A 241 -15.60 12.15 25.11
N ASP A 242 -15.80 12.94 24.06
CA ASP A 242 -17.04 12.97 23.29
C ASP A 242 -16.99 11.97 22.11
N PHE A 243 -18.02 11.97 21.26
CA PHE A 243 -18.13 11.08 20.11
C PHE A 243 -17.12 11.38 18.98
N ASN A 244 -16.55 12.58 18.99
CA ASN A 244 -15.57 13.03 18.01
C ASN A 244 -14.14 13.00 18.54
N TYR A 245 -13.97 12.73 19.83
CA TYR A 245 -12.66 12.72 20.45
C TYR A 245 -11.78 11.62 19.90
N ILE A 246 -10.59 12.00 19.46
CA ILE A 246 -9.57 11.09 18.92
C ILE A 246 -8.27 11.37 19.66
N LYS A 247 -7.67 10.33 20.22
CA LYS A 247 -6.32 10.42 20.79
C LYS A 247 -5.30 9.92 19.81
N ILE A 248 -4.38 10.79 19.43
CA ILE A 248 -3.26 10.45 18.53
C ILE A 248 -2.01 10.23 19.37
N VAL A 249 -1.35 9.09 19.15
CA VAL A 249 -0.03 8.79 19.69
C VAL A 249 0.96 8.74 18.54
N ASN A 250 1.81 9.75 18.47
CA ASN A 250 2.73 9.92 17.35
C ASN A 250 3.75 8.80 17.25
N ASN A 251 4.15 8.48 16.02
CA ASN A 251 5.21 7.53 15.71
C ASN A 251 4.96 6.08 16.20
N LEU A 252 3.70 5.70 16.36
CA LEU A 252 3.28 4.34 16.69
C LEU A 252 2.50 3.66 15.55
N GLY A 253 2.58 4.19 14.33
CA GLY A 253 2.08 3.56 13.11
C GLY A 253 3.13 2.69 12.42
N PHE A 254 2.81 2.22 11.22
CA PHE A 254 3.74 1.52 10.36
C PHE A 254 4.89 2.44 9.91
N ILE A 255 6.05 1.83 9.66
CA ILE A 255 7.24 2.54 9.19
C ILE A 255 7.49 2.14 7.75
N ARG A 256 7.67 3.13 6.88
CA ARG A 256 8.09 2.90 5.50
C ARG A 256 9.06 3.98 5.07
N ASP A 257 10.24 3.54 4.64
CA ASP A 257 11.35 4.44 4.33
C ASP A 257 11.65 5.37 5.53
N SER A 258 11.52 6.68 5.35
CA SER A 258 11.69 7.70 6.41
C SER A 258 10.37 8.11 7.10
N TYR A 259 9.24 7.54 6.70
CA TYR A 259 7.92 7.93 7.20
C TYR A 259 7.45 6.97 8.28
N ILE A 260 6.89 7.53 9.35
CA ILE A 260 6.31 6.78 10.47
C ILE A 260 4.88 7.27 10.63
N GLY A 261 3.92 6.37 10.62
CA GLY A 261 2.53 6.67 10.92
C GLY A 261 2.28 6.82 12.43
N ASN A 262 1.04 7.07 12.78
CA ASN A 262 0.59 7.27 14.15
C ASN A 262 -0.32 6.12 14.61
N LEU A 263 -0.48 5.97 15.91
CA LEU A 263 -1.57 5.21 16.51
C LEU A 263 -2.74 6.17 16.80
N ILE A 264 -3.87 5.91 16.18
CA ILE A 264 -5.11 6.70 16.32
C ILE A 264 -6.08 5.89 17.17
N ILE A 265 -6.40 6.40 18.35
CA ILE A 265 -7.35 5.76 19.26
C ILE A 265 -8.69 6.49 19.13
N LYS A 266 -9.71 5.77 18.68
CA LYS A 266 -11.10 6.18 18.62
C LYS A 266 -11.87 5.54 19.77
N PHE A 267 -12.87 6.23 20.30
CA PHE A 267 -13.65 5.75 21.44
C PHE A 267 -15.09 5.47 21.04
N THR A 268 -15.63 4.36 21.55
CA THR A 268 -17.06 4.04 21.49
C THR A 268 -17.60 4.10 22.89
N ILE A 269 -18.54 5.04 23.15
CA ILE A 269 -19.10 5.24 24.48
C ILE A 269 -20.33 4.36 24.65
N ILE A 270 -20.32 3.52 25.69
CA ILE A 270 -21.48 2.72 26.08
C ILE A 270 -22.23 3.46 27.20
N PHE A 271 -23.48 3.78 26.92
CA PHE A 271 -24.41 4.34 27.90
C PHE A 271 -25.00 3.24 28.78
N PRO A 272 -25.23 3.50 30.08
CA PRO A 272 -25.95 2.55 30.93
C PRO A 272 -27.39 2.40 30.46
N LYS A 273 -27.90 1.17 30.46
CA LYS A 273 -29.29 0.90 30.06
C LYS A 273 -30.32 1.54 30.98
N THR A 274 -30.01 1.64 32.26
CA THR A 274 -30.88 2.26 33.31
C THR A 274 -30.05 3.01 34.32
N ILE A 275 -30.62 4.07 34.89
CA ILE A 275 -30.07 4.85 36.01
C ILE A 275 -31.15 4.94 37.08
N SER A 276 -30.84 4.65 38.35
CA SER A 276 -31.78 4.76 39.47
C SER A 276 -32.20 6.21 39.69
N GLN A 277 -33.40 6.43 40.28
CA GLN A 277 -33.96 7.78 40.48
C GLN A 277 -33.05 8.65 41.32
N ASP A 278 -32.46 8.11 42.39
CA ASP A 278 -31.52 8.84 43.25
C ASP A 278 -30.32 9.40 42.47
N LYS A 279 -29.76 8.58 41.57
CA LYS A 279 -28.63 9.00 40.71
C LYS A 279 -29.05 10.03 39.66
N LYS A 280 -30.28 9.96 39.15
CA LYS A 280 -30.82 10.98 38.23
C LYS A 280 -30.89 12.33 38.90
N SER A 281 -31.46 12.39 40.09
CA SER A 281 -31.56 13.66 40.88
C SER A 281 -30.18 14.27 41.16
N ILE A 282 -29.17 13.43 41.42
CA ILE A 282 -27.80 13.91 41.60
C ILE A 282 -27.23 14.46 40.27
N LEU A 283 -27.44 13.78 39.15
CA LEU A 283 -26.97 14.23 37.85
C LEU A 283 -27.63 15.55 37.42
N GLU A 284 -28.93 15.75 37.70
CA GLU A 284 -29.67 16.99 37.43
C GLU A 284 -29.08 18.20 38.21
N THR A 285 -28.42 17.93 39.31
CA THR A 285 -27.80 18.99 40.13
C THR A 285 -26.36 19.30 39.70
N LEU A 286 -25.69 18.31 39.08
CA LEU A 286 -24.26 18.41 38.72
C LEU A 286 -24.03 18.89 37.30
N LEU A 287 -24.99 18.68 36.40
CA LEU A 287 -24.94 19.03 34.95
C LEU A 287 -25.88 20.19 34.64
#